data_43d2c4328f4cfb1aecbe40a10ecd355d
#
_entry.id   43d2c4328f4cfb1aecbe40a10ecd355d
#
_cell.length_a   1.000
_cell.length_b   1.000
_cell.length_c   1.000
_cell.angle_alpha   90.00
_cell.angle_beta   90.00
_cell.angle_gamma   90.00
#
_symmetry.space_group_name_H-M   'P 1'
#
loop_
_entity.id
_entity.type
_entity.pdbx_description
1 polymer ?
#
loop_
_entity_poly.entity_id
_entity_poly.type
_entity_poly.pdbx_seq_one_letter_code
_entity_poly.pdbx_strand_id
1 'polypeptide(L)'
;RGEIFGLLGPNGAGKSTSFKMMCGLAKPTGGTAKIMGIDILENPSKARSNLGYMAQKFSLYGNLTLRQNLEFFASVYGINFLNKDKRVDEIIDIFNFHDIQDMKSQDLPLGFKQRLSLACAVIHNPPILFLDEPTSGVDVIARREFWNHITSLAKLGVTILVTTHFMDEAEYCNRISL
;
A
#
# COMPACT_ATOMS: atom_id res chain seq x y z
N ARG A 1 7.37 -15.42 -1.56
CA ARG A 1 7.08 -14.61 -0.36
C ARG A 1 8.28 -13.73 -0.06
N GLY A 2 8.03 -12.50 0.44
CA GLY A 2 9.12 -11.57 0.74
C GLY A 2 9.83 -11.02 -0.50
N GLU A 3 9.15 -10.99 -1.64
CA GLU A 3 9.68 -10.52 -2.92
C GLU A 3 9.03 -9.19 -3.29
N ILE A 4 9.83 -8.28 -3.84
CA ILE A 4 9.36 -7.05 -4.47
C ILE A 4 9.39 -7.26 -5.98
N PHE A 5 8.22 -7.22 -6.62
CA PHE A 5 8.06 -7.34 -8.06
C PHE A 5 7.66 -5.98 -8.64
N GLY A 6 8.47 -5.44 -9.55
CA GLY A 6 8.23 -4.18 -10.22
C GLY A 6 7.56 -4.37 -11.58
N LEU A 7 6.44 -3.68 -11.81
CA LEU A 7 5.84 -3.53 -13.13
C LEU A 7 6.17 -2.13 -13.64
N LEU A 8 7.15 -2.06 -14.53
CA LEU A 8 7.65 -0.81 -15.09
C LEU A 8 6.95 -0.51 -16.43
N GLY A 9 6.86 0.76 -16.76
CA GLY A 9 6.35 1.18 -18.07
C GLY A 9 5.87 2.62 -18.08
N PRO A 10 5.70 3.21 -19.27
CA PRO A 10 5.24 4.59 -19.39
C PRO A 10 3.80 4.75 -18.91
N ASN A 11 3.41 6.01 -18.69
CA ASN A 11 2.02 6.33 -18.38
C ASN A 11 1.11 5.91 -19.53
N GLY A 12 -0.06 5.31 -19.22
CA GLY A 12 -0.98 4.79 -20.21
C GLY A 12 -0.71 3.35 -20.68
N ALA A 13 0.36 2.68 -20.23
CA ALA A 13 0.66 1.28 -20.57
C ALA A 13 -0.30 0.24 -19.95
N GLY A 14 -1.28 0.69 -19.14
CA GLY A 14 -2.27 -0.22 -18.54
C GLY A 14 -1.90 -0.76 -17.16
N LYS A 15 -0.76 -0.33 -16.56
CA LYS A 15 -0.29 -0.81 -15.24
C LYS A 15 -1.36 -0.72 -14.16
N SER A 16 -1.90 0.48 -13.91
CA SER A 16 -2.95 0.71 -12.90
C SER A 16 -4.25 -0.03 -13.22
N THR A 17 -4.59 -0.22 -14.50
CA THR A 17 -5.76 -1.00 -14.91
C THR A 17 -5.58 -2.47 -14.54
N SER A 18 -4.40 -3.04 -14.83
CA SER A 18 -4.04 -4.40 -14.46
C SER A 18 -4.07 -4.59 -12.93
N PHE A 19 -3.55 -3.63 -12.17
CA PHE A 19 -3.62 -3.64 -10.71
C PHE A 19 -5.07 -3.66 -10.21
N LYS A 20 -5.91 -2.77 -10.73
CA LYS A 20 -7.33 -2.72 -10.36
C LYS A 20 -8.05 -4.03 -10.64
N MET A 21 -7.75 -4.70 -11.76
CA MET A 21 -8.30 -6.02 -12.06
C MET A 21 -7.78 -7.08 -11.07
N MET A 22 -6.49 -7.10 -10.78
CA MET A 22 -5.89 -8.03 -9.80
C MET A 22 -6.39 -7.80 -8.37
N CYS A 23 -6.78 -6.58 -8.01
CA CYS A 23 -7.39 -6.26 -6.71
C CYS A 23 -8.92 -6.47 -6.68
N GLY A 24 -9.53 -6.84 -7.81
CA GLY A 24 -10.99 -6.94 -7.93
C GLY A 24 -11.72 -5.61 -7.84
N LEU A 25 -11.03 -4.51 -8.17
CA LEU A 25 -11.61 -3.15 -8.25
C LEU A 25 -12.12 -2.84 -9.66
N ALA A 26 -11.68 -3.62 -10.66
CA ALA A 26 -12.19 -3.57 -12.02
C ALA A 26 -12.43 -5.01 -12.52
N LYS A 27 -13.54 -5.22 -13.23
CA LYS A 27 -13.87 -6.53 -13.80
C LYS A 27 -13.06 -6.74 -15.08
N PRO A 28 -12.28 -7.83 -15.20
CA PRO A 28 -11.59 -8.17 -16.45
C PRO A 28 -12.60 -8.65 -17.50
N THR A 29 -12.27 -8.49 -18.78
CA THR A 29 -13.06 -9.01 -19.90
C THR A 29 -12.89 -10.53 -20.09
N GLY A 30 -11.85 -11.11 -19.51
CA GLY A 30 -11.57 -12.54 -19.51
C GLY A 30 -10.37 -12.88 -18.64
N GLY A 31 -10.12 -14.16 -18.43
CA GLY A 31 -9.06 -14.64 -17.56
C GLY A 31 -9.46 -14.74 -16.10
N THR A 32 -8.53 -15.16 -15.25
CA THR A 32 -8.69 -15.29 -13.79
C THR A 32 -7.53 -14.66 -13.05
N ALA A 33 -7.78 -14.19 -11.83
CA ALA A 33 -6.74 -13.74 -10.92
C ALA A 33 -6.96 -14.38 -9.54
N LYS A 34 -5.88 -14.89 -8.94
CA LYS A 34 -5.94 -15.55 -7.63
C LYS A 34 -4.98 -14.86 -6.66
N ILE A 35 -5.50 -14.52 -5.48
CA ILE A 35 -4.76 -13.98 -4.34
C ILE A 35 -4.72 -15.06 -3.25
N MET A 36 -3.54 -15.53 -2.88
CA MET A 36 -3.37 -16.64 -1.93
C MET A 36 -4.21 -17.88 -2.30
N GLY A 37 -4.32 -18.17 -3.61
CA GLY A 37 -5.13 -19.29 -4.12
C GLY A 37 -6.63 -19.01 -4.21
N ILE A 38 -7.10 -17.85 -3.75
CA ILE A 38 -8.52 -17.46 -3.76
C ILE A 38 -8.80 -16.70 -5.05
N ASP A 39 -9.78 -17.13 -5.83
CA ASP A 39 -10.20 -16.41 -7.04
C ASP A 39 -10.89 -15.10 -6.65
N ILE A 40 -10.37 -13.99 -7.23
CA ILE A 40 -10.85 -12.64 -6.90
C ILE A 40 -12.26 -12.37 -7.43
N LEU A 41 -12.69 -13.08 -8.46
CA LEU A 41 -14.03 -12.92 -9.05
C LEU A 41 -15.08 -13.74 -8.29
N GLU A 42 -14.69 -14.92 -7.79
CA GLU A 42 -15.59 -15.79 -7.05
C GLU A 42 -15.76 -15.37 -5.58
N ASN A 43 -14.64 -14.98 -4.94
CA ASN A 43 -14.62 -14.61 -3.52
C ASN A 43 -13.88 -13.29 -3.27
N PRO A 44 -14.37 -12.16 -3.78
CA PRO A 44 -13.65 -10.88 -3.75
C PRO A 44 -13.35 -10.37 -2.34
N SER A 45 -14.27 -10.54 -1.39
CA SER A 45 -14.09 -10.10 0.00
C SER A 45 -12.97 -10.88 0.69
N LYS A 46 -12.96 -12.20 0.54
CA LYS A 46 -11.93 -13.07 1.12
C LYS A 46 -10.57 -12.87 0.45
N ALA A 47 -10.53 -12.62 -0.85
CA ALA A 47 -9.29 -12.30 -1.54
C ALA A 47 -8.72 -10.95 -1.07
N ARG A 48 -9.55 -9.90 -0.97
CA ARG A 48 -9.15 -8.56 -0.52
C ARG A 48 -8.73 -8.49 0.94
N SER A 49 -9.23 -9.35 1.83
CA SER A 49 -8.74 -9.40 3.22
C SER A 49 -7.27 -9.84 3.35
N ASN A 50 -6.70 -10.46 2.29
CA ASN A 50 -5.29 -10.83 2.20
C ASN A 50 -4.44 -9.81 1.44
N LEU A 51 -5.00 -8.65 1.11
CA LEU A 51 -4.39 -7.67 0.22
C LEU A 51 -4.38 -6.29 0.87
N GLY A 52 -3.22 -5.66 0.93
CA GLY A 52 -3.08 -4.22 1.10
C GLY A 52 -3.01 -3.55 -0.26
N TYR A 53 -3.70 -2.42 -0.44
CA TYR A 53 -3.68 -1.67 -1.68
C TYR A 53 -3.46 -0.18 -1.42
N MET A 54 -2.46 0.37 -2.09
CA MET A 54 -2.19 1.80 -2.10
C MET A 54 -2.40 2.33 -3.52
N ALA A 55 -3.41 3.16 -3.71
CA ALA A 55 -3.71 3.80 -4.99
C ALA A 55 -2.75 4.96 -5.27
N GLN A 56 -2.54 5.27 -6.54
CA GLN A 56 -1.74 6.41 -7.00
C GLN A 56 -2.24 7.74 -6.44
N LYS A 57 -3.56 7.94 -6.39
CA LYS A 57 -4.16 9.13 -5.81
C LYS A 57 -4.40 8.93 -4.32
N PHE A 58 -4.05 9.96 -3.56
CA PHE A 58 -4.25 10.01 -2.13
C PHE A 58 -5.72 9.74 -1.75
N SER A 59 -5.97 8.63 -1.06
CA SER A 59 -7.32 8.17 -0.69
C SER A 59 -7.61 8.32 0.81
N LEU A 60 -6.80 9.11 1.53
CA LEU A 60 -6.99 9.36 2.96
C LEU A 60 -8.02 10.46 3.22
N TYR A 61 -8.60 10.43 4.40
CA TYR A 61 -9.55 11.44 4.85
C TYR A 61 -8.81 12.69 5.32
N GLY A 62 -8.78 13.73 4.48
CA GLY A 62 -8.00 14.95 4.71
C GLY A 62 -8.31 15.67 6.03
N ASN A 63 -9.58 15.67 6.44
CA ASN A 63 -10.05 16.31 7.68
C ASN A 63 -9.72 15.51 8.96
N LEU A 64 -9.38 14.23 8.84
CA LEU A 64 -8.96 13.40 9.95
C LEU A 64 -7.47 13.58 10.22
N THR A 65 -7.07 13.43 11.49
CA THR A 65 -5.65 13.39 11.85
C THR A 65 -5.00 12.12 11.28
N LEU A 66 -3.68 12.06 11.33
CA LEU A 66 -2.91 10.87 10.97
C LEU A 66 -3.40 9.66 11.78
N ARG A 67 -3.46 9.78 13.11
CA ARG A 67 -3.95 8.72 14.01
C ARG A 67 -5.38 8.32 13.68
N GLN A 68 -6.28 9.26 13.48
CA GLN A 68 -7.69 8.97 13.15
C GLN A 68 -7.83 8.24 11.80
N ASN A 69 -6.99 8.53 10.80
CA ASN A 69 -6.95 7.75 9.57
C ASN A 69 -6.56 6.29 9.84
N LEU A 70 -5.50 6.05 10.65
CA LEU A 70 -5.10 4.69 11.03
C LEU A 70 -6.23 3.95 11.78
N GLU A 71 -6.87 4.59 12.76
CA GLU A 71 -8.00 4.03 13.52
C GLU A 71 -9.18 3.67 12.62
N PHE A 72 -9.48 4.53 11.64
CA PHE A 72 -10.52 4.30 10.66
C PHE A 72 -10.21 3.06 9.81
N PHE A 73 -9.02 2.98 9.22
CA PHE A 73 -8.64 1.83 8.39
C PHE A 73 -8.51 0.54 9.21
N ALA A 74 -8.03 0.60 10.45
CA ALA A 74 -8.04 -0.53 11.37
C ALA A 74 -9.45 -1.09 11.56
N SER A 75 -10.44 -0.20 11.72
CA SER A 75 -11.86 -0.59 11.87
C SER A 75 -12.42 -1.16 10.58
N VAL A 76 -12.13 -0.57 9.41
CA VAL A 76 -12.57 -1.05 8.09
C VAL A 76 -12.04 -2.45 7.80
N TYR A 77 -10.79 -2.74 8.17
CA TYR A 77 -10.20 -4.07 8.02
C TYR A 77 -10.58 -5.06 9.13
N GLY A 78 -11.49 -4.67 10.03
CA GLY A 78 -12.05 -5.57 11.04
C GLY A 78 -11.10 -5.91 12.19
N ILE A 79 -10.12 -5.05 12.48
CA ILE A 79 -9.28 -5.22 13.67
C ILE A 79 -10.16 -5.05 14.91
N ASN A 80 -10.12 -6.05 15.80
CA ASN A 80 -10.93 -6.06 17.00
C ASN A 80 -10.66 -4.81 17.85
N PHE A 81 -11.74 -4.22 18.38
CA PHE A 81 -11.71 -3.02 19.20
C PHE A 81 -10.67 -3.09 20.33
N LEU A 82 -10.55 -4.24 21.01
CA LEU A 82 -9.58 -4.45 22.08
C LEU A 82 -8.11 -4.38 21.65
N ASN A 83 -7.83 -4.63 20.38
CA ASN A 83 -6.47 -4.65 19.81
C ASN A 83 -6.19 -3.44 18.91
N LYS A 84 -7.21 -2.63 18.62
CA LYS A 84 -7.12 -1.56 17.63
C LYS A 84 -6.09 -0.49 18.05
N ASP A 85 -6.19 0.01 19.26
CA ASP A 85 -5.30 1.07 19.73
C ASP A 85 -3.85 0.60 19.79
N LYS A 86 -3.62 -0.61 20.30
CA LYS A 86 -2.30 -1.25 20.30
C LYS A 86 -1.75 -1.36 18.87
N ARG A 87 -2.58 -1.77 17.92
CA ARG A 87 -2.14 -1.91 16.53
C ARG A 87 -1.83 -0.56 15.88
N VAL A 88 -2.62 0.46 16.18
CA VAL A 88 -2.36 1.83 15.72
C VAL A 88 -1.04 2.36 16.30
N ASP A 89 -0.78 2.15 17.57
CA ASP A 89 0.47 2.55 18.22
C ASP A 89 1.67 1.83 17.60
N GLU A 90 1.59 0.50 17.36
CA GLU A 90 2.62 -0.26 16.64
C GLU A 90 2.94 0.34 15.26
N ILE A 91 1.92 0.76 14.52
CA ILE A 91 2.10 1.39 13.20
C ILE A 91 2.73 2.78 13.33
N ILE A 92 2.34 3.58 14.33
CA ILE A 92 2.96 4.87 14.61
C ILE A 92 4.45 4.70 14.91
N ASP A 93 4.82 3.68 15.68
CA ASP A 93 6.21 3.34 15.99
C ASP A 93 6.99 2.95 14.71
N ILE A 94 6.47 2.00 13.92
CA ILE A 94 7.11 1.48 12.71
C ILE A 94 7.38 2.59 11.68
N PHE A 95 6.43 3.53 11.53
CA PHE A 95 6.54 4.60 10.54
C PHE A 95 7.08 5.92 11.13
N ASN A 96 7.41 5.93 12.43
CA ASN A 96 7.92 7.10 13.16
C ASN A 96 7.01 8.32 12.99
N PHE A 97 5.75 8.19 13.41
CA PHE A 97 4.72 9.22 13.28
C PHE A 97 4.42 9.98 14.57
N HIS A 98 5.17 9.76 15.66
CA HIS A 98 4.88 10.32 17.00
C HIS A 98 4.63 11.83 16.98
N ASP A 99 5.52 12.60 16.32
CA ASP A 99 5.47 14.07 16.35
C ASP A 99 4.35 14.66 15.49
N ILE A 100 3.75 13.85 14.60
CA ILE A 100 2.78 14.32 13.61
C ILE A 100 1.44 13.59 13.66
N GLN A 101 1.25 12.68 14.61
CA GLN A 101 0.05 11.84 14.70
C GLN A 101 -1.26 12.64 14.85
N ASP A 102 -1.18 13.83 15.49
CA ASP A 102 -2.32 14.71 15.72
C ASP A 102 -2.53 15.76 14.61
N MET A 103 -1.63 15.80 13.60
CA MET A 103 -1.80 16.67 12.44
C MET A 103 -2.87 16.13 11.51
N LYS A 104 -3.69 17.02 10.94
CA LYS A 104 -4.63 16.64 9.88
C LYS A 104 -3.87 16.14 8.65
N SER A 105 -4.34 15.05 8.04
CA SER A 105 -3.65 14.44 6.92
C SER A 105 -3.57 15.36 5.69
N GLN A 106 -4.51 16.28 5.50
CA GLN A 106 -4.42 17.27 4.43
C GLN A 106 -3.23 18.24 4.58
N ASP A 107 -2.79 18.51 5.81
CA ASP A 107 -1.75 19.47 6.13
C ASP A 107 -0.34 18.83 6.14
N LEU A 108 -0.26 17.51 6.02
CA LEU A 108 1.01 16.79 5.94
C LEU A 108 1.73 17.06 4.61
N PRO A 109 3.06 17.15 4.59
CA PRO A 109 3.85 17.09 3.37
C PRO A 109 3.59 15.80 2.58
N LEU A 110 3.80 15.84 1.25
CA LEU A 110 3.45 14.73 0.37
C LEU A 110 4.13 13.40 0.75
N GLY A 111 5.41 13.43 1.12
CA GLY A 111 6.13 12.23 1.56
C GLY A 111 5.50 11.57 2.79
N PHE A 112 5.03 12.36 3.76
CA PHE A 112 4.30 11.84 4.92
C PHE A 112 2.91 11.31 4.54
N LYS A 113 2.21 11.96 3.60
CA LYS A 113 0.95 11.46 3.06
C LYS A 113 1.12 10.09 2.42
N GLN A 114 2.19 9.89 1.65
CA GLN A 114 2.49 8.61 1.03
C GLN A 114 2.83 7.54 2.09
N ARG A 115 3.64 7.87 3.09
CA ARG A 115 3.93 6.95 4.20
C ARG A 115 2.67 6.58 5.00
N LEU A 116 1.77 7.54 5.25
CA LEU A 116 0.49 7.27 5.90
C LEU A 116 -0.40 6.35 5.04
N SER A 117 -0.44 6.56 3.72
CA SER A 117 -1.18 5.68 2.81
C SER A 117 -0.64 4.24 2.85
N LEU A 118 0.69 4.08 2.87
CA LEU A 118 1.32 2.78 3.04
C LEU A 118 0.98 2.15 4.40
N ALA A 119 1.07 2.93 5.48
CA ALA A 119 0.74 2.50 6.83
C ALA A 119 -0.71 2.00 6.94
N CYS A 120 -1.67 2.72 6.36
CA CYS A 120 -3.07 2.30 6.27
C CYS A 120 -3.23 1.00 5.46
N ALA A 121 -2.49 0.84 4.36
CA ALA A 121 -2.56 -0.36 3.53
C ALA A 121 -2.00 -1.62 4.24
N VAL A 122 -1.11 -1.47 5.21
CA VAL A 122 -0.49 -2.60 5.94
C VAL A 122 -1.03 -2.80 7.35
N ILE A 123 -1.98 -1.99 7.80
CA ILE A 123 -2.45 -2.00 9.19
C ILE A 123 -3.02 -3.36 9.64
N HIS A 124 -3.60 -4.11 8.71
CA HIS A 124 -4.20 -5.43 8.95
C HIS A 124 -3.23 -6.61 8.68
N ASN A 125 -1.93 -6.33 8.53
CA ASN A 125 -0.87 -7.33 8.26
C ASN A 125 -1.14 -8.19 7.01
N PRO A 126 -1.40 -7.61 5.83
CA PRO A 126 -1.67 -8.39 4.63
C PRO A 126 -0.40 -9.15 4.18
N PRO A 127 -0.52 -10.41 3.70
CA PRO A 127 0.60 -11.15 3.12
C PRO A 127 1.03 -10.61 1.75
N ILE A 128 0.17 -9.83 1.08
CA ILE A 128 0.43 -9.24 -0.24
C ILE A 128 0.10 -7.76 -0.21
N LEU A 129 0.93 -6.94 -0.84
CA LEU A 129 0.77 -5.50 -0.94
C LEU A 129 0.90 -5.05 -2.40
N PHE A 130 -0.08 -4.30 -2.88
CA PHE A 130 -0.06 -3.64 -4.18
C PHE A 130 0.15 -2.13 -4.00
N LEU A 131 1.15 -1.58 -4.68
CA LEU A 131 1.51 -0.16 -4.62
C LEU A 131 1.48 0.43 -6.03
N ASP A 132 0.52 1.31 -6.29
CA ASP A 132 0.33 1.92 -7.61
C ASP A 132 1.01 3.29 -7.66
N GLU A 133 2.19 3.36 -8.30
CA GLU A 133 3.05 4.54 -8.42
C GLU A 133 3.24 5.29 -7.07
N PRO A 134 3.70 4.60 -6.01
CA PRO A 134 3.59 5.08 -4.63
C PRO A 134 4.42 6.33 -4.32
N THR A 135 5.44 6.62 -5.12
CA THR A 135 6.37 7.74 -4.89
C THR A 135 6.25 8.84 -5.94
N SER A 136 5.19 8.81 -6.75
CA SER A 136 4.95 9.84 -7.77
C SER A 136 4.82 11.23 -7.12
N GLY A 137 5.62 12.19 -7.60
CA GLY A 137 5.67 13.55 -7.08
C GLY A 137 6.39 13.75 -5.76
N VAL A 138 6.96 12.69 -5.18
CA VAL A 138 7.71 12.74 -3.91
C VAL A 138 9.18 13.13 -4.20
N ASP A 139 9.75 13.96 -3.33
CA ASP A 139 11.17 14.33 -3.41
C ASP A 139 12.08 13.11 -3.17
N VAL A 140 13.36 13.24 -3.56
CA VAL A 140 14.32 12.13 -3.54
C VAL A 140 14.57 11.56 -2.13
N ILE A 141 14.59 12.43 -1.10
CA ILE A 141 14.86 12.00 0.29
C ILE A 141 13.67 11.19 0.81
N ALA A 142 12.47 11.76 0.71
CA ALA A 142 11.24 11.08 1.15
C ALA A 142 10.97 9.80 0.35
N ARG A 143 11.35 9.75 -0.95
CA ARG A 143 11.28 8.53 -1.77
C ARG A 143 12.18 7.44 -1.22
N ARG A 144 13.42 7.76 -0.85
CA ARG A 144 14.35 6.79 -0.26
C ARG A 144 13.83 6.24 1.07
N GLU A 145 13.30 7.09 1.93
CA GLU A 145 12.66 6.67 3.19
C GLU A 145 11.48 5.72 2.93
N PHE A 146 10.64 6.04 1.96
CA PHE A 146 9.52 5.20 1.56
C PHE A 146 9.98 3.80 1.12
N TRP A 147 11.02 3.72 0.28
CA TRP A 147 11.59 2.45 -0.17
C TRP A 147 12.25 1.65 0.97
N ASN A 148 12.78 2.31 1.99
CA ASN A 148 13.26 1.63 3.20
C ASN A 148 12.12 0.90 3.92
N HIS A 149 10.94 1.51 4.03
CA HIS A 149 9.75 0.84 4.59
C HIS A 149 9.31 -0.35 3.74
N ILE A 150 9.25 -0.21 2.41
CA ILE A 150 8.90 -1.30 1.48
C ILE A 150 9.87 -2.48 1.66
N THR A 151 11.17 -2.21 1.64
CA THR A 151 12.20 -3.24 1.80
C THR A 151 12.10 -3.95 3.15
N SER A 152 11.80 -3.21 4.21
CA SER A 152 11.60 -3.78 5.55
C SER A 152 10.38 -4.69 5.59
N LEU A 153 9.25 -4.30 4.98
CA LEU A 153 8.06 -5.14 4.87
C LEU A 153 8.33 -6.42 4.08
N ALA A 154 9.09 -6.34 2.98
CA ALA A 154 9.48 -7.52 2.20
C ALA A 154 10.34 -8.49 3.02
N LYS A 155 11.31 -7.98 3.81
CA LYS A 155 12.12 -8.80 4.74
C LYS A 155 11.28 -9.51 5.80
N LEU A 156 10.15 -8.94 6.20
CA LEU A 156 9.17 -9.55 7.09
C LEU A 156 8.26 -10.58 6.38
N GLY A 157 8.48 -10.84 5.09
CA GLY A 157 7.77 -11.87 4.32
C GLY A 157 6.56 -11.38 3.53
N VAL A 158 6.27 -10.06 3.50
CA VAL A 158 5.22 -9.49 2.67
C VAL A 158 5.65 -9.53 1.21
N THR A 159 4.81 -10.06 0.33
CA THR A 159 5.03 -10.04 -1.12
C THR A 159 4.49 -8.72 -1.68
N ILE A 160 5.31 -7.98 -2.40
CA ILE A 160 4.98 -6.61 -2.82
C ILE A 160 5.01 -6.50 -4.34
N LEU A 161 3.93 -6.00 -4.92
CA LEU A 161 3.86 -5.58 -6.32
C LEU A 161 3.85 -4.05 -6.37
N VAL A 162 4.74 -3.47 -7.16
CA VAL A 162 4.85 -2.02 -7.33
C VAL A 162 4.73 -1.68 -8.82
N THR A 163 3.87 -0.73 -9.16
CA THR A 163 3.96 -0.09 -10.48
C THR A 163 4.81 1.17 -10.36
N THR A 164 5.65 1.42 -11.35
CA THR A 164 6.42 2.66 -11.43
C THR A 164 6.77 3.00 -12.88
N HIS A 165 7.03 4.26 -13.12
CA HIS A 165 7.64 4.75 -14.36
C HIS A 165 9.07 5.24 -14.13
N PHE A 166 9.57 5.18 -12.88
CA PHE A 166 10.94 5.56 -12.52
C PHE A 166 11.87 4.37 -12.66
N MET A 167 12.90 4.48 -13.51
CA MET A 167 13.87 3.40 -13.73
C MET A 167 14.78 3.13 -12.52
N ASP A 168 15.09 4.16 -11.74
CA ASP A 168 15.88 4.04 -10.51
C ASP A 168 15.16 3.20 -9.42
N GLU A 169 13.84 3.14 -9.46
CA GLU A 169 13.08 2.29 -8.53
C GLU A 169 13.18 0.79 -8.85
N ALA A 170 13.57 0.45 -10.08
CA ALA A 170 13.81 -0.94 -10.47
C ALA A 170 14.93 -1.61 -9.64
N GLU A 171 15.89 -0.82 -9.16
CA GLU A 171 17.02 -1.33 -8.34
C GLU A 171 16.55 -1.90 -6.99
N TYR A 172 15.38 -1.48 -6.49
CA TYR A 172 14.80 -2.01 -5.26
C TYR A 172 14.00 -3.30 -5.49
N CYS A 173 13.72 -3.67 -6.75
CA CYS A 173 12.90 -4.82 -7.09
C CYS A 173 13.75 -6.08 -7.26
N ASN A 174 13.26 -7.22 -6.75
CA ASN A 174 13.90 -8.51 -6.97
C ASN A 174 13.70 -9.01 -8.41
N ARG A 175 12.55 -8.70 -9.00
CA ARG A 175 12.20 -8.97 -10.41
C ARG A 175 11.41 -7.82 -10.97
N ILE A 176 11.54 -7.62 -12.27
CA ILE A 176 10.79 -6.60 -13.01
C ILE A 176 10.13 -7.20 -14.25
N SER A 177 9.03 -6.59 -14.66
CA SER A 177 8.40 -6.76 -15.96
C SER A 177 8.21 -5.39 -16.62
N LEU A 178 8.37 -5.36 -17.94
CA LEU A 178 8.16 -4.19 -18.77
C LEU A 178 6.87 -4.33 -19.57
#